data_89db2a38375bc62497df13011284c329
#
_entry.id   89db2a38375bc62497df13011284c329
#
_cell.length_a   1.000
_cell.length_b   1.000
_cell.length_c   1.000
_cell.angle_alpha   90.00
_cell.angle_beta   90.00
_cell.angle_gamma   90.00
#
_symmetry.space_group_name_H-M   'P 1'
#
loop_
_entity.id
_entity.type
_entity.pdbx_description
1 polymer ?
#
loop_
_entity_poly.entity_id
_entity_poly.type
_entity_poly.pdbx_seq_one_letter_code
_entity_poly.pdbx_strand_id
1 'polypeptide(L)'
;MLGGLIGASCIPIRADATGSSLLRRPIPSSGELLPSVGLGTSRVFDVGESPQDREPLLEVLKLLTGHGGSVVDTSPMYGRAEKVVGDLANKNGLGEQIFLATKVWTRGREAGVDQMEESMRLLGTDTIDLMQIHNLVDWETHIGTLRAWKEEGRIRYLGITHYRVDAFPDLEAIMLREELDFVQLNYSILTPAAAERLLPVAADRGIAVLVNRPYENGAVFSKVRGMELPAWT
;
A
#
# COMPACT_ATOMS: atom_id res chain seq x y z
N MET A 1 47.11 -28.27 10.23
CA MET A 1 46.33 -27.39 9.35
C MET A 1 45.19 -28.22 8.75
N LEU A 2 43.99 -28.14 9.29
CA LEU A 2 42.80 -28.72 8.73
C LEU A 2 41.88 -27.57 8.28
N GLY A 3 41.75 -27.43 6.97
CA GLY A 3 40.82 -26.48 6.36
C GLY A 3 39.42 -27.07 6.30
N GLY A 4 38.50 -26.48 7.04
CA GLY A 4 37.08 -26.82 6.95
C GLY A 4 36.41 -26.07 5.79
N LEU A 5 35.93 -26.81 4.81
CA LEU A 5 35.06 -26.32 3.75
C LEU A 5 33.65 -26.17 4.30
N ILE A 6 33.17 -24.93 4.41
CA ILE A 6 31.75 -24.63 4.68
C ILE A 6 31.01 -24.77 3.36
N GLY A 7 30.33 -25.88 3.19
CA GLY A 7 29.42 -26.08 2.05
C GLY A 7 28.17 -25.22 2.20
N ALA A 8 27.98 -24.26 1.30
CA ALA A 8 26.74 -23.53 1.16
C ALA A 8 25.66 -24.48 0.60
N SER A 9 24.74 -24.94 1.44
CA SER A 9 23.54 -25.68 0.99
C SER A 9 22.60 -24.72 0.27
N CYS A 10 22.60 -24.76 -1.06
CA CYS A 10 21.51 -24.23 -1.85
C CYS A 10 20.26 -25.10 -1.63
N ILE A 11 19.28 -24.58 -0.88
CA ILE A 11 17.97 -25.20 -0.79
C ILE A 11 17.25 -24.91 -2.10
N PRO A 12 16.88 -25.92 -2.92
CA PRO A 12 16.09 -25.68 -4.10
C PRO A 12 14.69 -25.24 -3.69
N ILE A 13 14.28 -24.03 -4.09
CA ILE A 13 12.89 -23.60 -4.00
C ILE A 13 12.12 -24.47 -4.99
N ARG A 14 11.43 -25.49 -4.48
CA ARG A 14 10.41 -26.21 -5.26
C ARG A 14 9.23 -25.26 -5.44
N ALA A 15 8.99 -24.83 -6.67
CA ALA A 15 7.70 -24.27 -7.06
C ALA A 15 6.69 -25.41 -7.12
N ASP A 16 5.85 -25.51 -6.10
CA ASP A 16 4.66 -26.36 -6.17
C ASP A 16 3.66 -25.72 -7.13
N ALA A 17 3.51 -26.33 -8.30
CA ALA A 17 2.60 -25.93 -9.38
C ALA A 17 1.16 -26.42 -9.13
N THR A 18 0.61 -26.20 -7.93
CA THR A 18 -0.81 -26.46 -7.65
C THR A 18 -1.37 -25.34 -6.77
N GLY A 19 -2.02 -24.36 -7.41
CA GLY A 19 -2.64 -23.20 -6.78
C GLY A 19 -1.59 -22.13 -6.43
N SER A 20 -1.33 -21.17 -7.36
CA SER A 20 -0.38 -20.09 -7.10
C SER A 20 -0.93 -19.16 -6.01
N SER A 21 -0.57 -19.42 -4.75
CA SER A 21 -0.79 -18.45 -3.70
C SER A 21 0.04 -17.21 -3.99
N LEU A 22 -0.56 -16.02 -3.89
CA LEU A 22 0.17 -14.77 -4.04
C LEU A 22 1.38 -14.75 -3.09
N LEU A 23 2.51 -14.26 -3.61
CA LEU A 23 3.68 -14.02 -2.79
C LEU A 23 3.30 -13.09 -1.63
N ARG A 24 3.71 -13.44 -0.41
CA ARG A 24 3.49 -12.64 0.80
C ARG A 24 4.82 -12.12 1.34
N ARG A 25 4.78 -10.96 1.94
CA ARG A 25 5.94 -10.32 2.58
C ARG A 25 5.57 -9.92 4.00
N PRO A 26 6.46 -10.10 4.97
CA PRO A 26 6.22 -9.66 6.33
C PRO A 26 6.27 -8.13 6.41
N ILE A 27 5.37 -7.56 7.21
CA ILE A 27 5.51 -6.19 7.72
C ILE A 27 6.63 -6.25 8.78
N PRO A 28 7.74 -5.52 8.63
CA PRO A 28 8.88 -5.70 9.54
C PRO A 28 8.55 -5.42 11.01
N SER A 29 7.68 -4.44 11.29
CA SER A 29 7.31 -4.05 12.66
C SER A 29 6.46 -5.08 13.42
N SER A 30 5.75 -5.98 12.72
CA SER A 30 4.83 -6.93 13.36
C SER A 30 5.06 -8.39 12.96
N GLY A 31 5.72 -8.64 11.82
CA GLY A 31 5.82 -9.96 11.21
C GLY A 31 4.55 -10.44 10.48
N GLU A 32 3.46 -9.65 10.46
CA GLU A 32 2.25 -9.96 9.72
C GLU A 32 2.53 -10.09 8.23
N LEU A 33 2.02 -11.15 7.61
CA LEU A 33 2.26 -11.43 6.20
C LEU A 33 1.21 -10.75 5.31
N LEU A 34 1.61 -9.78 4.51
CA LEU A 34 0.76 -9.17 3.48
C LEU A 34 1.03 -9.75 2.09
N PRO A 35 -0.03 -9.93 1.26
CA PRO A 35 0.16 -10.23 -0.15
C PRO A 35 0.90 -9.09 -0.86
N SER A 36 1.80 -9.43 -1.78
CA SER A 36 2.64 -8.45 -2.48
C SER A 36 1.90 -7.70 -3.60
N VAL A 37 0.63 -8.03 -3.85
CA VAL A 37 -0.24 -7.33 -4.80
C VAL A 37 -1.39 -6.69 -4.04
N GLY A 38 -1.59 -5.39 -4.27
CA GLY A 38 -2.69 -4.60 -3.72
C GLY A 38 -3.42 -3.81 -4.79
N LEU A 39 -4.57 -3.28 -4.44
CA LEU A 39 -5.44 -2.48 -5.29
C LEU A 39 -5.38 -1.00 -4.87
N GLY A 40 -4.98 -0.12 -5.78
CA GLY A 40 -5.13 1.33 -5.62
C GLY A 40 -6.43 1.81 -6.24
N THR A 41 -7.15 2.69 -5.55
CA THR A 41 -8.51 3.13 -5.94
C THR A 41 -8.56 4.50 -6.63
N SER A 42 -7.42 5.19 -6.71
CA SER A 42 -7.33 6.52 -7.32
C SER A 42 -7.89 6.53 -8.76
N ARG A 43 -8.76 7.50 -9.06
CA ARG A 43 -9.43 7.74 -10.35
C ARG A 43 -10.48 6.71 -10.76
N VAL A 44 -10.36 5.43 -10.37
CA VAL A 44 -11.25 4.36 -10.85
C VAL A 44 -12.45 4.19 -9.94
N PHE A 45 -12.28 4.38 -8.63
CA PHE A 45 -13.36 4.22 -7.64
C PHE A 45 -14.14 5.50 -7.36
N ASP A 46 -13.84 6.63 -7.99
CA ASP A 46 -14.66 7.85 -7.88
C ASP A 46 -15.87 7.77 -8.81
N VAL A 47 -16.83 6.92 -8.45
CA VAL A 47 -18.04 6.66 -9.23
C VAL A 47 -19.32 6.96 -8.43
N GLY A 48 -20.44 7.09 -9.13
CA GLY A 48 -21.76 7.28 -8.54
C GLY A 48 -22.34 6.03 -7.88
N GLU A 49 -23.66 6.04 -7.71
CA GLU A 49 -24.39 4.93 -7.06
C GLU A 49 -24.97 3.95 -8.09
N SER A 50 -24.76 4.20 -9.39
CA SER A 50 -25.33 3.35 -10.42
C SER A 50 -24.74 1.93 -10.37
N PRO A 51 -25.55 0.87 -10.49
CA PRO A 51 -25.03 -0.49 -10.57
C PRO A 51 -24.01 -0.68 -11.68
N GLN A 52 -24.23 -0.05 -12.84
CA GLN A 52 -23.35 -0.16 -14.01
C GLN A 52 -21.93 0.33 -13.72
N ASP A 53 -21.77 1.33 -12.84
CA ASP A 53 -20.46 1.85 -12.44
C ASP A 53 -19.83 1.00 -11.34
N ARG A 54 -20.65 0.43 -10.45
CA ARG A 54 -20.19 -0.26 -9.22
C ARG A 54 -19.96 -1.76 -9.37
N GLU A 55 -20.76 -2.45 -10.21
CA GLU A 55 -20.60 -3.90 -10.43
C GLU A 55 -19.20 -4.30 -10.92
N PRO A 56 -18.57 -3.61 -11.88
CA PRO A 56 -17.20 -3.92 -12.28
C PRO A 56 -16.19 -3.76 -11.14
N LEU A 57 -16.38 -2.76 -10.26
CA LEU A 57 -15.51 -2.52 -9.11
C LEU A 57 -15.67 -3.57 -8.03
N LEU A 58 -16.91 -4.04 -7.81
CA LEU A 58 -17.19 -5.17 -6.93
C LEU A 58 -16.51 -6.44 -7.43
N GLU A 59 -16.56 -6.69 -8.73
CA GLU A 59 -15.90 -7.87 -9.32
C GLU A 59 -14.38 -7.80 -9.12
N VAL A 60 -13.77 -6.62 -9.26
CA VAL A 60 -12.33 -6.42 -8.97
C VAL A 60 -12.01 -6.73 -7.51
N LEU A 61 -12.84 -6.28 -6.54
CA LEU A 61 -12.64 -6.59 -5.13
C LEU A 61 -12.78 -8.09 -4.85
N LYS A 62 -13.77 -8.77 -5.44
CA LYS A 62 -13.96 -10.22 -5.33
C LYS A 62 -12.80 -11.01 -5.92
N LEU A 63 -12.29 -10.60 -7.08
CA LEU A 63 -11.12 -11.22 -7.70
C LEU A 63 -9.87 -11.03 -6.84
N LEU A 64 -9.64 -9.81 -6.33
CA LEU A 64 -8.54 -9.54 -5.42
C LEU A 64 -8.56 -10.51 -4.23
N THR A 65 -9.65 -10.53 -3.47
CA THR A 65 -9.78 -11.36 -2.26
C THR A 65 -9.81 -12.85 -2.58
N GLY A 66 -10.52 -13.24 -3.63
CA GLY A 66 -10.62 -14.64 -4.08
C GLY A 66 -9.30 -15.25 -4.52
N HIS A 67 -8.34 -14.43 -4.96
CA HIS A 67 -6.97 -14.86 -5.28
C HIS A 67 -5.97 -14.62 -4.13
N GLY A 68 -6.44 -14.29 -2.92
CA GLY A 68 -5.61 -14.14 -1.73
C GLY A 68 -4.93 -12.77 -1.59
N GLY A 69 -5.32 -11.79 -2.40
CA GLY A 69 -4.99 -10.38 -2.19
C GLY A 69 -5.83 -9.79 -1.05
N SER A 70 -5.32 -8.73 -0.38
CA SER A 70 -6.08 -8.08 0.69
C SER A 70 -5.92 -6.57 0.71
N VAL A 71 -4.80 -6.02 0.28
CA VAL A 71 -4.50 -4.58 0.41
C VAL A 71 -5.36 -3.76 -0.55
N VAL A 72 -6.16 -2.84 0.00
CA VAL A 72 -6.91 -1.83 -0.76
C VAL A 72 -6.50 -0.45 -0.27
N ASP A 73 -5.84 0.32 -1.14
CA ASP A 73 -5.33 1.65 -0.85
C ASP A 73 -6.26 2.73 -1.43
N THR A 74 -6.77 3.58 -0.56
CA THR A 74 -7.65 4.70 -0.89
C THR A 74 -7.19 6.01 -0.25
N SER A 75 -7.98 7.08 -0.37
CA SER A 75 -7.69 8.39 0.22
C SER A 75 -8.93 9.29 0.18
N PRO A 76 -9.12 10.18 1.15
CA PRO A 76 -10.14 11.24 1.08
C PRO A 76 -9.96 12.17 -0.15
N MET A 77 -8.75 12.25 -0.70
CA MET A 77 -8.45 12.99 -1.93
C MET A 77 -9.02 12.33 -3.20
N TYR A 78 -9.49 11.07 -3.13
CA TYR A 78 -9.93 10.31 -4.30
C TYR A 78 -11.45 10.40 -4.56
N GLY A 79 -12.05 11.54 -4.23
CA GLY A 79 -13.49 11.77 -4.40
C GLY A 79 -14.33 10.81 -3.56
N ARG A 80 -15.17 10.00 -4.18
CA ARG A 80 -16.06 9.05 -3.51
C ARG A 80 -15.44 7.67 -3.24
N ALA A 81 -14.16 7.48 -3.54
CA ALA A 81 -13.53 6.16 -3.50
C ALA A 81 -13.64 5.46 -2.15
N GLU A 82 -13.46 6.16 -1.02
CA GLU A 82 -13.62 5.59 0.33
C GLU A 82 -15.03 5.05 0.56
N LYS A 83 -16.04 5.86 0.21
CA LYS A 83 -17.44 5.43 0.31
C LYS A 83 -17.74 4.23 -0.60
N VAL A 84 -17.23 4.23 -1.82
CA VAL A 84 -17.45 3.13 -2.77
C VAL A 84 -16.81 1.85 -2.27
N VAL A 85 -15.57 1.90 -1.76
CA VAL A 85 -14.90 0.75 -1.14
C VAL A 85 -15.70 0.23 0.05
N GLY A 86 -16.08 1.11 0.99
CA GLY A 86 -16.84 0.74 2.16
C GLY A 86 -18.18 0.10 1.82
N ASP A 87 -18.96 0.75 0.92
CA ASP A 87 -20.26 0.22 0.48
C ASP A 87 -20.13 -1.18 -0.16
N LEU A 88 -19.16 -1.36 -1.07
CA LEU A 88 -18.99 -2.61 -1.80
C LEU A 88 -18.44 -3.73 -0.91
N ALA A 89 -17.45 -3.42 -0.07
CA ALA A 89 -16.85 -4.41 0.82
C ALA A 89 -17.84 -4.89 1.87
N ASN A 90 -18.50 -3.97 2.59
CA ASN A 90 -19.38 -4.31 3.69
C ASN A 90 -20.67 -5.03 3.24
N LYS A 91 -21.29 -4.55 2.15
CA LYS A 91 -22.51 -5.18 1.61
C LYS A 91 -22.28 -6.60 1.07
N ASN A 92 -21.05 -6.96 0.74
CA ASN A 92 -20.71 -8.25 0.15
C ASN A 92 -19.87 -9.15 1.07
N GLY A 93 -19.69 -8.77 2.35
CA GLY A 93 -18.97 -9.58 3.33
C GLY A 93 -17.46 -9.70 3.05
N LEU A 94 -16.88 -8.70 2.38
CA LEU A 94 -15.44 -8.66 2.05
C LEU A 94 -14.63 -7.88 3.09
N GLY A 95 -15.27 -7.13 4.01
CA GLY A 95 -14.59 -6.21 4.93
C GLY A 95 -13.47 -6.87 5.73
N GLU A 96 -13.72 -8.04 6.32
CA GLU A 96 -12.73 -8.77 7.11
C GLU A 96 -11.57 -9.37 6.28
N GLN A 97 -11.71 -9.43 4.95
CA GLN A 97 -10.70 -9.95 4.05
C GLN A 97 -9.77 -8.85 3.51
N ILE A 98 -10.11 -7.58 3.76
CA ILE A 98 -9.42 -6.42 3.20
C ILE A 98 -8.54 -5.79 4.28
N PHE A 99 -7.28 -5.57 3.95
CA PHE A 99 -6.37 -4.69 4.66
C PHE A 99 -6.60 -3.26 4.13
N LEU A 100 -7.28 -2.44 4.91
CA LEU A 100 -7.66 -1.07 4.53
C LEU A 100 -6.52 -0.09 4.76
N ALA A 101 -6.02 0.51 3.67
CA ALA A 101 -5.07 1.61 3.73
C ALA A 101 -5.73 2.89 3.25
N THR A 102 -5.70 3.93 4.07
CA THR A 102 -6.14 5.28 3.68
C THR A 102 -5.18 6.35 4.19
N LYS A 103 -5.56 7.62 4.08
CA LYS A 103 -4.63 8.72 4.27
C LYS A 103 -5.29 9.90 4.98
N VAL A 104 -4.47 10.73 5.65
CA VAL A 104 -4.86 12.09 6.05
C VAL A 104 -4.26 13.09 5.06
N TRP A 105 -5.09 14.02 4.57
CA TRP A 105 -4.72 15.03 3.58
C TRP A 105 -5.40 16.36 3.86
N THR A 106 -4.98 17.00 4.92
CA THR A 106 -5.45 18.34 5.31
C THR A 106 -4.40 19.00 6.20
N ARG A 107 -4.62 20.23 6.64
CA ARG A 107 -3.75 20.93 7.57
C ARG A 107 -4.44 21.17 8.89
N GLY A 108 -3.65 21.14 9.97
CA GLY A 108 -4.15 21.30 11.33
C GLY A 108 -4.64 20.00 11.97
N ARG A 109 -4.41 19.89 13.27
CA ARG A 109 -4.69 18.67 14.03
C ARG A 109 -6.18 18.32 14.04
N GLU A 110 -7.05 19.28 14.36
CA GLU A 110 -8.49 19.07 14.47
C GLU A 110 -9.07 18.62 13.12
N ALA A 111 -8.79 19.37 12.05
CA ALA A 111 -9.21 19.01 10.69
C ALA A 111 -8.67 17.64 10.25
N GLY A 112 -7.46 17.26 10.70
CA GLY A 112 -6.90 15.94 10.45
C GLY A 112 -7.69 14.83 11.14
N VAL A 113 -8.03 15.02 12.41
CA VAL A 113 -8.87 14.08 13.16
C VAL A 113 -10.23 13.94 12.51
N ASP A 114 -10.91 15.05 12.21
CA ASP A 114 -12.23 15.04 11.56
C ASP A 114 -12.20 14.28 10.22
N GLN A 115 -11.15 14.50 9.40
CA GLN A 115 -11.00 13.84 8.12
C GLN A 115 -10.76 12.33 8.28
N MET A 116 -9.95 11.91 9.24
CA MET A 116 -9.70 10.49 9.50
C MET A 116 -10.94 9.79 10.07
N GLU A 117 -11.72 10.45 10.93
CA GLU A 117 -13.00 9.93 11.42
C GLU A 117 -14.04 9.81 10.30
N GLU A 118 -14.09 10.77 9.40
CA GLU A 118 -14.94 10.68 8.20
C GLU A 118 -14.50 9.52 7.30
N SER A 119 -13.18 9.28 7.13
CA SER A 119 -12.69 8.10 6.41
C SER A 119 -13.17 6.80 7.04
N MET A 120 -13.10 6.66 8.37
CA MET A 120 -13.60 5.48 9.09
C MET A 120 -15.11 5.30 8.85
N ARG A 121 -15.89 6.39 8.94
CA ARG A 121 -17.33 6.38 8.68
C ARG A 121 -17.66 5.95 7.23
N LEU A 122 -16.95 6.49 6.24
CA LEU A 122 -17.14 6.17 4.81
C LEU A 122 -16.77 4.73 4.49
N LEU A 123 -15.69 4.23 5.08
CA LEU A 123 -15.22 2.85 4.94
C LEU A 123 -16.06 1.86 5.76
N GLY A 124 -16.81 2.35 6.76
CA GLY A 124 -17.67 1.53 7.61
C GLY A 124 -16.89 0.61 8.53
N THR A 125 -15.85 1.14 9.16
CA THR A 125 -14.97 0.40 10.09
C THR A 125 -14.59 1.25 11.30
N ASP A 126 -14.37 0.61 12.43
CA ASP A 126 -13.87 1.26 13.65
C ASP A 126 -12.35 1.21 13.77
N THR A 127 -11.67 0.51 12.84
CA THR A 127 -10.21 0.41 12.82
C THR A 127 -9.71 0.46 11.37
N ILE A 128 -8.72 1.31 11.09
CA ILE A 128 -8.00 1.36 9.82
C ILE A 128 -6.70 0.55 9.96
N ASP A 129 -6.41 -0.33 9.01
CA ASP A 129 -5.16 -1.09 9.07
C ASP A 129 -3.94 -0.19 8.89
N LEU A 130 -3.93 0.66 7.87
CA LEU A 130 -2.84 1.59 7.63
C LEU A 130 -3.35 3.01 7.38
N MET A 131 -3.01 3.94 8.28
CA MET A 131 -3.22 5.37 8.09
C MET A 131 -1.92 6.04 7.65
N GLN A 132 -1.96 6.81 6.56
CA GLN A 132 -0.77 7.44 5.98
C GLN A 132 -0.92 8.95 5.89
N ILE A 133 0.19 9.69 6.08
CA ILE A 133 0.22 11.13 5.81
C ILE A 133 0.44 11.34 4.31
N HIS A 134 -0.58 11.87 3.62
CA HIS A 134 -0.62 11.98 2.16
C HIS A 134 0.22 13.14 1.65
N ASN A 135 1.18 12.83 0.78
CA ASN A 135 2.08 13.81 0.16
C ASN A 135 2.80 14.70 1.19
N LEU A 136 3.08 14.17 2.38
CA LEU A 136 3.73 14.84 3.50
C LEU A 136 3.02 16.13 3.97
N VAL A 137 1.73 16.31 3.62
CA VAL A 137 0.97 17.50 4.01
C VAL A 137 0.86 17.56 5.53
N ASP A 138 1.41 18.63 6.09
CA ASP A 138 1.40 18.93 7.53
C ASP A 138 1.83 17.74 8.43
N TRP A 139 2.86 17.02 7.94
CA TRP A 139 3.26 15.75 8.53
C TRP A 139 3.72 15.87 9.99
N GLU A 140 4.35 16.98 10.38
CA GLU A 140 4.78 17.22 11.76
C GLU A 140 3.59 17.31 12.74
N THR A 141 2.47 17.87 12.27
CA THR A 141 1.23 17.93 13.03
C THR A 141 0.58 16.55 13.14
N HIS A 142 0.52 15.81 12.02
CA HIS A 142 -0.25 14.57 11.96
C HIS A 142 0.46 13.37 12.59
N ILE A 143 1.79 13.32 12.56
CA ILE A 143 2.53 12.15 13.05
C ILE A 143 2.24 11.82 14.52
N GLY A 144 2.11 12.86 15.37
CA GLY A 144 1.75 12.69 16.77
C GLY A 144 0.33 12.16 16.97
N THR A 145 -0.61 12.59 16.12
CA THR A 145 -1.99 12.08 16.14
C THR A 145 -2.07 10.61 15.69
N LEU A 146 -1.33 10.23 14.65
CA LEU A 146 -1.29 8.86 14.17
C LEU A 146 -0.68 7.91 15.23
N ARG A 147 0.35 8.35 15.95
CA ARG A 147 0.91 7.57 17.08
C ARG A 147 -0.11 7.34 18.19
N ALA A 148 -0.80 8.40 18.61
CA ALA A 148 -1.84 8.28 19.61
C ALA A 148 -2.96 7.31 19.15
N TRP A 149 -3.41 7.42 17.92
CA TRP A 149 -4.42 6.52 17.36
C TRP A 149 -3.94 5.08 17.25
N LYS A 150 -2.66 4.85 17.00
CA LYS A 150 -2.06 3.51 17.01
C LYS A 150 -2.06 2.93 18.44
N GLU A 151 -1.68 3.71 19.44
CA GLU A 151 -1.74 3.32 20.86
C GLU A 151 -3.16 3.04 21.34
N GLU A 152 -4.15 3.80 20.84
CA GLU A 152 -5.58 3.62 21.11
C GLU A 152 -6.19 2.42 20.34
N GLY A 153 -5.47 1.84 19.39
CA GLY A 153 -5.97 0.75 18.53
C GLY A 153 -6.94 1.19 17.43
N ARG A 154 -7.07 2.50 17.18
CA ARG A 154 -7.87 3.05 16.07
C ARG A 154 -7.24 2.84 14.70
N ILE A 155 -5.92 2.76 14.67
CA ILE A 155 -5.15 2.32 13.52
C ILE A 155 -4.16 1.24 13.92
N ARG A 156 -3.83 0.32 13.02
CA ARG A 156 -2.85 -0.75 13.29
C ARG A 156 -1.43 -0.35 12.91
N TYR A 157 -1.32 0.34 11.80
CA TYR A 157 -0.04 0.80 11.25
C TYR A 157 -0.11 2.27 10.84
N LEU A 158 1.01 2.96 10.98
CA LEU A 158 1.16 4.33 10.50
C LEU A 158 2.21 4.42 9.40
N GLY A 159 2.01 5.33 8.46
CA GLY A 159 2.93 5.53 7.35
C GLY A 159 2.94 6.94 6.79
N ILE A 160 3.84 7.15 5.85
CA ILE A 160 3.93 8.38 5.05
C ILE A 160 3.93 8.03 3.58
N THR A 161 3.50 8.96 2.73
CA THR A 161 3.52 8.72 1.29
C THR A 161 3.83 9.97 0.49
N HIS A 162 4.58 9.79 -0.60
CA HIS A 162 4.68 10.77 -1.67
C HIS A 162 4.96 10.07 -3.01
N TYR A 163 4.27 10.50 -4.08
CA TYR A 163 4.39 9.87 -5.40
C TYR A 163 5.45 10.50 -6.30
N ARG A 164 5.98 11.68 -5.95
CA ARG A 164 6.93 12.43 -6.78
C ARG A 164 8.36 12.12 -6.36
N VAL A 165 9.23 11.95 -7.35
CA VAL A 165 10.65 11.67 -7.14
C VAL A 165 11.39 12.85 -6.48
N ASP A 166 10.98 14.09 -6.78
CA ASP A 166 11.59 15.29 -6.20
C ASP A 166 11.30 15.45 -4.68
N ALA A 167 10.32 14.72 -4.14
CA ALA A 167 10.06 14.64 -2.70
C ALA A 167 10.83 13.50 -1.98
N PHE A 168 11.63 12.73 -2.67
CA PHE A 168 12.38 11.62 -2.07
C PHE A 168 13.36 12.05 -0.98
N PRO A 169 14.06 13.19 -1.08
CA PRO A 169 14.88 13.69 0.04
C PRO A 169 14.08 13.96 1.32
N ASP A 170 12.85 14.48 1.20
CA ASP A 170 11.98 14.73 2.34
C ASP A 170 11.47 13.42 2.94
N LEU A 171 11.07 12.45 2.10
CA LEU A 171 10.71 11.10 2.56
C LEU A 171 11.86 10.46 3.32
N GLU A 172 13.09 10.49 2.78
CA GLU A 172 14.28 9.94 3.41
C GLU A 172 14.53 10.58 4.78
N ALA A 173 14.49 11.91 4.86
CA ALA A 173 14.72 12.64 6.09
C ALA A 173 13.73 12.24 7.20
N ILE A 174 12.45 12.05 6.85
CA ILE A 174 11.42 11.61 7.78
C ILE A 174 11.63 10.14 8.17
N MET A 175 11.90 9.25 7.22
CA MET A 175 12.18 7.82 7.47
C MET A 175 13.38 7.61 8.40
N LEU A 176 14.38 8.48 8.34
CA LEU A 176 15.56 8.41 9.23
C LEU A 176 15.25 8.93 10.64
N ARG A 177 14.31 9.86 10.79
CA ARG A 177 13.97 10.53 12.04
C ARG A 177 12.85 9.86 12.83
N GLU A 178 11.82 9.38 12.12
CA GLU A 178 10.58 8.92 12.72
C GLU A 178 10.46 7.39 12.72
N GLU A 179 9.77 6.86 13.72
CA GLU A 179 9.37 5.45 13.73
C GLU A 179 8.11 5.27 12.87
N LEU A 180 8.25 4.57 11.77
CA LEU A 180 7.21 4.33 10.77
C LEU A 180 7.05 2.83 10.53
N ASP A 181 5.82 2.39 10.30
CA ASP A 181 5.57 1.02 9.84
C ASP A 181 5.65 0.91 8.31
N PHE A 182 5.20 1.96 7.60
CA PHE A 182 5.12 1.97 6.14
C PHE A 182 5.63 3.27 5.52
N VAL A 183 6.19 3.13 4.34
CA VAL A 183 6.37 4.21 3.37
C VAL A 183 5.74 3.83 2.04
N GLN A 184 4.94 4.72 1.45
CA GLN A 184 4.40 4.52 0.11
C GLN A 184 5.08 5.50 -0.86
N LEU A 185 5.67 4.97 -1.93
CA LEU A 185 6.49 5.73 -2.86
C LEU A 185 6.37 5.22 -4.30
N ASN A 186 6.74 6.08 -5.27
CA ASN A 186 6.81 5.67 -6.67
C ASN A 186 8.07 4.82 -6.91
N TYR A 187 7.87 3.65 -7.48
CA TYR A 187 8.95 2.79 -7.96
C TYR A 187 8.47 1.94 -9.12
N SER A 188 9.21 1.94 -10.20
CA SER A 188 8.93 1.12 -11.39
C SER A 188 10.20 0.88 -12.20
N ILE A 189 10.13 0.01 -13.21
CA ILE A 189 11.26 -0.17 -14.15
C ILE A 189 11.57 1.09 -14.97
N LEU A 190 10.61 2.02 -15.08
CA LEU A 190 10.81 3.31 -15.77
C LEU A 190 11.25 4.44 -14.81
N THR A 191 11.01 4.27 -13.51
CA THR A 191 11.34 5.24 -12.46
C THR A 191 12.00 4.50 -11.30
N PRO A 192 13.29 4.09 -11.46
CA PRO A 192 13.98 3.26 -10.46
C PRO A 192 14.63 4.06 -9.32
N ALA A 193 14.51 5.38 -9.29
CA ALA A 193 15.25 6.28 -8.38
C ALA A 193 15.14 5.91 -6.88
N ALA A 194 14.01 5.32 -6.44
CA ALA A 194 13.86 4.89 -5.05
C ALA A 194 14.89 3.80 -4.64
N ALA A 195 15.39 3.01 -5.60
CA ALA A 195 16.38 1.96 -5.33
C ALA A 195 17.73 2.51 -4.84
N GLU A 196 18.04 3.77 -5.14
CA GLU A 196 19.34 4.36 -4.79
C GLU A 196 19.44 4.64 -3.28
N ARG A 197 18.36 5.12 -2.67
CA ARG A 197 18.34 5.56 -1.28
C ARG A 197 17.15 5.06 -0.47
N LEU A 198 15.91 5.26 -0.94
CA LEU A 198 14.72 5.02 -0.12
C LEU A 198 14.50 3.54 0.21
N LEU A 199 14.71 2.64 -0.76
CA LEU A 199 14.57 1.19 -0.50
C LEU A 199 15.64 0.67 0.48
N PRO A 200 16.94 1.02 0.36
CA PRO A 200 17.94 0.72 1.39
C PRO A 200 17.57 1.26 2.77
N VAL A 201 17.19 2.54 2.87
CA VAL A 201 16.78 3.14 4.16
C VAL A 201 15.56 2.42 4.75
N ALA A 202 14.57 2.09 3.93
CA ALA A 202 13.40 1.32 4.41
C ALA A 202 13.81 -0.04 4.98
N ALA A 203 14.71 -0.75 4.30
CA ALA A 203 15.24 -2.05 4.77
C ALA A 203 16.01 -1.91 6.09
N ASP A 204 16.91 -0.93 6.19
CA ASP A 204 17.73 -0.69 7.39
C ASP A 204 16.89 -0.27 8.61
N ARG A 205 15.79 0.47 8.36
CA ARG A 205 14.89 0.96 9.40
C ARG A 205 13.72 0.02 9.71
N GLY A 206 13.60 -1.10 9.02
CA GLY A 206 12.48 -2.03 9.20
C GLY A 206 11.13 -1.44 8.81
N ILE A 207 11.10 -0.60 7.76
CA ILE A 207 9.89 0.05 7.24
C ILE A 207 9.37 -0.75 6.04
N ALA A 208 8.11 -1.15 6.05
CA ALA A 208 7.47 -1.79 4.90
C ALA A 208 7.28 -0.80 3.75
N VAL A 209 7.45 -1.26 2.51
CA VAL A 209 7.30 -0.42 1.31
C VAL A 209 6.04 -0.78 0.55
N LEU A 210 5.16 0.18 0.34
CA LEU A 210 4.09 0.12 -0.65
C LEU A 210 4.52 0.87 -1.92
N VAL A 211 4.52 0.16 -3.05
CA VAL A 211 4.85 0.78 -4.33
C VAL A 211 3.59 1.32 -4.98
N ASN A 212 3.54 2.64 -5.19
CA ASN A 212 2.53 3.23 -6.04
C ASN A 212 3.02 3.38 -7.49
N ARG A 213 2.09 3.41 -8.44
CA ARG A 213 2.35 3.57 -9.89
C ARG A 213 3.34 2.55 -10.48
N PRO A 214 3.31 1.25 -10.13
CA PRO A 214 4.28 0.27 -10.65
C PRO A 214 4.29 0.17 -12.17
N TYR A 215 3.19 0.56 -12.84
CA TYR A 215 3.03 0.56 -14.29
C TYR A 215 3.00 1.96 -14.90
N GLU A 216 3.33 3.02 -14.16
CA GLU A 216 3.37 4.42 -14.62
C GLU A 216 2.11 4.84 -15.39
N ASN A 217 0.93 4.56 -14.80
CA ASN A 217 -0.38 4.79 -15.45
C ASN A 217 -0.50 4.13 -16.84
N GLY A 218 0.16 2.99 -17.05
CA GLY A 218 0.15 2.25 -18.31
C GLY A 218 1.30 2.58 -19.27
N ALA A 219 2.18 3.53 -18.94
CA ALA A 219 3.32 3.89 -19.80
C ALA A 219 4.29 2.71 -20.02
N VAL A 220 4.45 1.81 -19.04
CA VAL A 220 5.23 0.58 -19.19
C VAL A 220 4.69 -0.26 -20.35
N PHE A 221 3.37 -0.51 -20.38
CA PHE A 221 2.75 -1.30 -21.45
C PHE A 221 2.81 -0.63 -22.82
N SER A 222 2.72 0.70 -22.85
CA SER A 222 2.86 1.47 -24.09
C SER A 222 4.24 1.31 -24.72
N LYS A 223 5.29 1.19 -23.89
CA LYS A 223 6.68 1.02 -24.36
C LYS A 223 6.96 -0.37 -24.96
N VAL A 224 6.24 -1.39 -24.51
CA VAL A 224 6.45 -2.78 -25.00
C VAL A 224 5.40 -3.22 -26.03
N ARG A 225 4.48 -2.33 -26.39
CA ARG A 225 3.42 -2.63 -27.36
C ARG A 225 4.02 -3.02 -28.72
N GLY A 226 3.65 -4.20 -29.22
CA GLY A 226 4.12 -4.73 -30.52
C GLY A 226 5.53 -5.29 -30.48
N MET A 227 6.18 -5.38 -29.32
CA MET A 227 7.44 -6.11 -29.16
C MET A 227 7.14 -7.61 -29.02
N GLU A 228 7.98 -8.44 -29.65
CA GLU A 228 7.95 -9.88 -29.37
C GLU A 228 8.38 -10.15 -27.93
N LEU A 229 7.69 -11.08 -27.28
CA LEU A 229 8.09 -11.53 -25.96
C LEU A 229 9.40 -12.33 -26.06
N PRO A 230 10.31 -12.22 -25.08
CA PRO A 230 11.51 -13.04 -25.04
C PRO A 230 11.16 -14.54 -25.00
N ALA A 231 12.00 -15.38 -25.57
CA ALA A 231 11.76 -16.83 -25.67
C ALA A 231 11.65 -17.56 -24.31
N TRP A 232 11.97 -16.88 -23.20
CA TRP A 232 11.87 -17.42 -21.84
C TRP A 232 10.56 -17.04 -21.13
N THR A 233 9.64 -16.33 -21.76
CA THR A 233 8.35 -15.90 -21.16
C THR A 233 7.23 -16.92 -21.31
#